data_7fc2813676ae4010ac335b2d8d6d05d2
#
_entry.id   7fc2813676ae4010ac335b2d8d6d05d2
#
_cell.length_a   1.000
_cell.length_b   1.000
_cell.length_c   1.000
_cell.angle_alpha   90.00
_cell.angle_beta   90.00
_cell.angle_gamma   90.00
#
_symmetry.space_group_name_H-M   'P 1'
#
loop_
_entity.id
_entity.type
_entity.pdbx_description
1 polymer ?
#
loop_
_entity_poly.entity_id
_entity_poly.type
_entity_poly.pdbx_seq_one_letter_code
_entity_poly.pdbx_strand_id
1 'polypeptide(L)'
;MRTWMILGALIGGCLGLQAQTLQQKVDQAVKAEPLKGAVVGVMVQDAAGHVLASREAGRRMVPASNLKLVTTGTALHALGPDFQFETRIGYTGTIEDGTLHGDVYIIGGGDPTIGVVDTVAVKPDALFWRWKSMLKEAGISRIDGRIIGDGRAYEGHLENTTWGYDDTGTYYGAGCNALSYYENAIDYLVSAGAADEPVKVTQRFPDTPWMHFSNRTSTAPKGTGNSLYLYTTDLAPYAELRGTYAIDRKPKIEHFANKYGALTCAYYFWQNLRDTGWDISGGYADIDRGGYVRGADFVPAYQAGTPQVLGKSASPALSRIVRQTNVLSDNFYAEALFRQMGEKASGIAVYDSCRVAVFDVLEGLMESDLAGIRLEDGSGLSRLNTASPAFLVSFLWSMTRSRGFDAFLASLPQPGEGTLNTLLPKLTPAQKARIRIKSGSMDGVLCYSGYILDEQGKPARIFSLMVNGATAKTAALRETLGGLIEAML
;
A
#
# COMPACT_ATOMS: atom_id res chain seq x y z
N MET A 1 53.42 -70.22 33.70
CA MET A 1 53.49 -68.74 33.57
C MET A 1 52.90 -68.37 32.24
N ARG A 2 51.65 -67.93 32.19
CA ARG A 2 50.99 -67.45 30.99
C ARG A 2 50.44 -66.06 31.32
N THR A 3 51.03 -65.01 30.72
CA THR A 3 50.65 -63.62 30.85
C THR A 3 49.52 -63.31 29.90
N TRP A 4 48.37 -62.82 30.41
CA TRP A 4 47.25 -62.33 29.60
C TRP A 4 47.40 -60.82 29.45
N MET A 5 47.59 -60.35 28.22
CA MET A 5 47.43 -58.94 27.87
C MET A 5 45.94 -58.64 27.66
N ILE A 6 45.42 -57.70 28.42
CA ILE A 6 44.09 -57.12 28.22
C ILE A 6 44.25 -55.92 27.27
N LEU A 7 43.68 -56.07 26.07
CA LEU A 7 43.61 -54.96 25.07
C LEU A 7 42.33 -54.20 25.35
N GLY A 8 42.47 -53.02 25.96
CA GLY A 8 41.33 -52.09 26.15
C GLY A 8 41.00 -51.39 24.85
N ALA A 9 39.85 -51.67 24.24
CA ALA A 9 39.30 -50.91 23.10
C ALA A 9 38.67 -49.63 23.62
N LEU A 10 39.31 -48.48 23.38
CA LEU A 10 38.72 -47.15 23.53
C LEU A 10 37.78 -46.93 22.34
N ILE A 11 36.47 -47.12 22.59
CA ILE A 11 35.40 -46.65 21.67
C ILE A 11 35.25 -45.14 21.89
N GLY A 12 35.95 -44.34 21.10
CA GLY A 12 35.78 -42.93 21.00
C GLY A 12 34.45 -42.66 20.27
N GLY A 13 33.39 -42.41 21.02
CA GLY A 13 32.13 -41.94 20.46
C GLY A 13 32.29 -40.55 19.88
N CYS A 14 32.46 -40.42 18.57
CA CYS A 14 32.24 -39.18 17.86
C CYS A 14 30.70 -38.88 17.95
N LEU A 15 30.28 -38.13 18.94
CA LEU A 15 29.02 -37.41 18.91
C LEU A 15 29.10 -36.38 17.78
N GLY A 16 28.79 -36.82 16.56
CA GLY A 16 28.56 -35.89 15.45
C GLY A 16 27.41 -34.97 15.86
N LEU A 17 27.73 -33.69 16.00
CA LEU A 17 26.70 -32.64 16.07
C LEU A 17 25.88 -32.70 14.77
N GLN A 18 24.75 -33.45 14.78
CA GLN A 18 23.80 -33.38 13.69
C GLN A 18 23.24 -31.95 13.65
N ALA A 19 23.42 -31.26 12.51
CA ALA A 19 22.82 -29.96 12.30
C ALA A 19 21.29 -30.05 12.54
N GLN A 20 20.76 -29.12 13.35
CA GLN A 20 19.33 -29.06 13.62
C GLN A 20 18.56 -28.91 12.33
N THR A 21 17.47 -29.68 12.17
CA THR A 21 16.53 -29.51 11.07
C THR A 21 15.82 -28.16 11.18
N LEU A 22 15.29 -27.65 10.06
CA LEU A 22 14.51 -26.40 10.07
C LEU A 22 13.30 -26.51 11.01
N GLN A 23 12.62 -27.67 11.04
CA GLN A 23 11.51 -27.94 11.97
C GLN A 23 11.97 -27.79 13.44
N GLN A 24 13.11 -28.35 13.81
CA GLN A 24 13.64 -28.22 15.18
C GLN A 24 13.96 -26.75 15.54
N LYS A 25 14.48 -25.97 14.58
CA LYS A 25 14.71 -24.53 14.79
C LYS A 25 13.41 -23.76 14.98
N VAL A 26 12.34 -24.07 14.22
CA VAL A 26 11.00 -23.51 14.40
C VAL A 26 10.47 -23.86 15.80
N ASP A 27 10.53 -25.13 16.21
CA ASP A 27 10.03 -25.61 17.50
C ASP A 27 10.80 -24.99 18.70
N GLN A 28 12.04 -24.63 18.50
CA GLN A 28 12.83 -23.89 19.47
C GLN A 28 12.46 -22.40 19.50
N ALA A 29 12.33 -21.76 18.34
CA ALA A 29 12.05 -20.33 18.22
C ALA A 29 10.69 -19.96 18.83
N VAL A 30 9.67 -20.79 18.67
CA VAL A 30 8.31 -20.56 19.23
C VAL A 30 8.27 -20.58 20.76
N LYS A 31 9.30 -21.12 21.42
CA LYS A 31 9.44 -21.13 22.89
C LYS A 31 10.15 -19.86 23.39
N ALA A 32 10.70 -19.03 22.51
CA ALA A 32 11.40 -17.82 22.89
C ALA A 32 10.44 -16.79 23.53
N GLU A 33 10.92 -16.05 24.55
CA GLU A 33 10.12 -15.06 25.29
C GLU A 33 9.36 -14.05 24.39
N PRO A 34 9.91 -13.53 23.27
CA PRO A 34 9.16 -12.61 22.42
C PRO A 34 7.89 -13.21 21.80
N LEU A 35 7.80 -14.55 21.66
CA LEU A 35 6.66 -15.27 21.08
C LEU A 35 5.73 -15.89 22.11
N LYS A 36 6.04 -15.76 23.40
CA LYS A 36 5.24 -16.33 24.48
C LYS A 36 3.84 -15.76 24.50
N GLY A 37 2.83 -16.63 24.47
CA GLY A 37 1.41 -16.25 24.43
C GLY A 37 0.90 -15.82 23.06
N ALA A 38 1.76 -15.64 22.07
CA ALA A 38 1.36 -15.34 20.70
C ALA A 38 0.97 -16.60 19.92
N VAL A 39 0.11 -16.43 18.93
CA VAL A 39 -0.15 -17.45 17.90
C VAL A 39 0.95 -17.35 16.85
N VAL A 40 1.63 -18.45 16.57
CA VAL A 40 2.71 -18.53 15.58
C VAL A 40 2.36 -19.55 14.51
N GLY A 41 2.19 -19.08 13.29
CA GLY A 41 1.95 -19.87 12.10
C GLY A 41 3.19 -19.92 11.21
N VAL A 42 3.58 -21.11 10.77
CA VAL A 42 4.74 -21.33 9.91
C VAL A 42 4.42 -22.34 8.83
N MET A 43 4.83 -22.04 7.61
CA MET A 43 4.90 -23.00 6.51
C MET A 43 6.16 -22.70 5.70
N VAL A 44 6.97 -23.73 5.47
CA VAL A 44 8.15 -23.67 4.61
C VAL A 44 8.17 -24.91 3.74
N GLN A 45 8.30 -24.72 2.44
CA GLN A 45 8.51 -25.79 1.47
C GLN A 45 9.70 -25.53 0.56
N ASP A 46 10.25 -26.57 -0.03
CA ASP A 46 11.23 -26.45 -1.12
C ASP A 46 10.56 -26.18 -2.48
N ALA A 47 11.36 -26.02 -3.53
CA ALA A 47 10.88 -25.79 -4.90
C ALA A 47 10.09 -26.99 -5.48
N ALA A 48 10.26 -28.19 -4.94
CA ALA A 48 9.53 -29.40 -5.34
C ALA A 48 8.20 -29.56 -4.59
N GLY A 49 7.93 -28.70 -3.59
CA GLY A 49 6.71 -28.76 -2.77
C GLY A 49 6.83 -29.60 -1.50
N HIS A 50 8.03 -30.15 -1.19
CA HIS A 50 8.22 -30.88 0.05
C HIS A 50 8.23 -29.92 1.24
N VAL A 51 7.46 -30.27 2.28
CA VAL A 51 7.37 -29.47 3.51
C VAL A 51 8.65 -29.64 4.32
N LEU A 52 9.36 -28.55 4.58
CA LEU A 52 10.59 -28.50 5.38
C LEU A 52 10.32 -28.13 6.84
N ALA A 53 9.30 -27.31 7.09
CA ALA A 53 8.81 -26.99 8.43
C ALA A 53 7.36 -26.54 8.36
N SER A 54 6.57 -26.93 9.37
CA SER A 54 5.15 -26.61 9.47
C SER A 54 4.72 -26.46 10.93
N ARG A 55 3.96 -25.39 11.22
CA ARG A 55 3.31 -25.19 12.51
C ARG A 55 2.07 -24.32 12.30
N GLU A 56 0.90 -24.78 12.80
CA GLU A 56 -0.37 -24.05 12.63
C GLU A 56 -0.59 -23.56 11.19
N ALA A 57 -0.07 -24.29 10.20
CA ALA A 57 0.04 -23.84 8.81
C ALA A 57 -1.32 -23.56 8.16
N GLY A 58 -2.38 -24.29 8.56
CA GLY A 58 -3.76 -24.09 8.09
C GLY A 58 -4.54 -23.03 8.87
N ARG A 59 -3.98 -22.49 9.97
CA ARG A 59 -4.68 -21.53 10.80
C ARG A 59 -4.74 -20.17 10.12
N ARG A 60 -5.94 -19.62 9.95
CA ARG A 60 -6.14 -18.26 9.44
C ARG A 60 -5.74 -17.23 10.50
N MET A 61 -4.88 -16.30 10.13
CA MET A 61 -4.30 -15.28 10.97
C MET A 61 -4.36 -13.94 10.25
N VAL A 62 -4.33 -12.83 10.97
CA VAL A 62 -4.25 -11.47 10.37
C VAL A 62 -2.91 -11.33 9.66
N PRO A 63 -2.89 -11.13 8.34
CA PRO A 63 -1.65 -11.05 7.56
C PRO A 63 -1.00 -9.67 7.59
N ALA A 64 -1.73 -8.64 8.00
CA ALA A 64 -1.34 -7.26 7.80
C ALA A 64 -0.89 -7.04 6.34
N SER A 65 0.12 -6.21 6.08
CA SER A 65 0.59 -5.93 4.71
C SER A 65 1.19 -7.13 3.95
N ASN A 66 1.27 -8.33 4.55
CA ASN A 66 1.57 -9.55 3.77
C ASN A 66 0.46 -9.85 2.76
N LEU A 67 -0.76 -9.33 2.98
CA LEU A 67 -1.86 -9.44 2.03
C LEU A 67 -1.52 -8.80 0.67
N LYS A 68 -0.66 -7.79 0.65
CA LYS A 68 -0.20 -7.16 -0.59
C LYS A 68 0.49 -8.13 -1.57
N LEU A 69 1.02 -9.27 -1.07
CA LEU A 69 1.48 -10.33 -1.96
C LEU A 69 0.36 -10.81 -2.87
N VAL A 70 -0.82 -11.07 -2.29
CA VAL A 70 -2.00 -11.50 -3.04
C VAL A 70 -2.45 -10.40 -4.00
N THR A 71 -2.64 -9.18 -3.51
CA THR A 71 -3.10 -8.04 -4.32
C THR A 71 -2.16 -7.76 -5.51
N THR A 72 -0.85 -7.68 -5.26
CA THR A 72 0.12 -7.36 -6.30
C THR A 72 0.35 -8.51 -7.27
N GLY A 73 0.35 -9.76 -6.77
CA GLY A 73 0.50 -10.94 -7.60
C GLY A 73 -0.70 -11.17 -8.52
N THR A 74 -1.93 -11.07 -8.00
CA THR A 74 -3.16 -11.19 -8.79
C THR A 74 -3.28 -10.06 -9.81
N ALA A 75 -2.92 -8.81 -9.45
CA ALA A 75 -2.92 -7.69 -10.39
C ALA A 75 -1.93 -7.91 -11.55
N LEU A 76 -0.69 -8.34 -11.26
CA LEU A 76 0.28 -8.67 -12.30
C LEU A 76 -0.15 -9.86 -13.18
N HIS A 77 -0.79 -10.87 -12.58
CA HIS A 77 -1.31 -12.01 -13.33
C HIS A 77 -2.47 -11.62 -14.26
N ALA A 78 -3.43 -10.85 -13.76
CA ALA A 78 -4.64 -10.48 -14.47
C ALA A 78 -4.38 -9.40 -15.54
N LEU A 79 -3.73 -8.30 -15.14
CA LEU A 79 -3.55 -7.12 -15.99
C LEU A 79 -2.26 -7.18 -16.83
N GLY A 80 -1.24 -7.87 -16.35
CA GLY A 80 0.08 -7.92 -16.98
C GLY A 80 1.03 -6.81 -16.48
N PRO A 81 2.37 -7.02 -16.56
CA PRO A 81 3.36 -6.09 -16.00
C PRO A 81 3.42 -4.74 -16.71
N ASP A 82 3.01 -4.68 -17.96
CA ASP A 82 3.04 -3.48 -18.81
C ASP A 82 1.72 -2.69 -18.78
N PHE A 83 0.72 -3.14 -18.05
CA PHE A 83 -0.54 -2.42 -17.88
C PHE A 83 -0.28 -1.02 -17.36
N GLN A 84 -1.06 -0.05 -17.84
CA GLN A 84 -1.02 1.35 -17.40
C GLN A 84 -2.43 1.84 -17.09
N PHE A 85 -2.59 2.56 -15.99
CA PHE A 85 -3.81 3.29 -15.69
C PHE A 85 -3.95 4.47 -16.65
N GLU A 86 -5.19 4.83 -17.00
CA GLU A 86 -5.46 5.92 -17.94
C GLU A 86 -6.24 7.05 -17.24
N THR A 87 -5.74 8.26 -17.34
CA THR A 87 -6.49 9.48 -16.98
C THR A 87 -6.85 10.22 -18.25
N ARG A 88 -8.13 10.55 -18.43
CA ARG A 88 -8.63 11.18 -19.65
C ARG A 88 -8.96 12.64 -19.40
N ILE A 89 -8.74 13.48 -20.40
CA ILE A 89 -9.17 14.89 -20.41
C ILE A 89 -10.33 15.01 -21.37
N GLY A 90 -11.39 15.66 -20.93
CA GLY A 90 -12.57 15.90 -21.74
C GLY A 90 -13.21 17.25 -21.41
N TYR A 91 -14.28 17.59 -22.12
CA TYR A 91 -15.05 18.82 -21.88
C TYR A 91 -16.54 18.60 -22.15
N THR A 92 -17.35 19.48 -21.62
CA THR A 92 -18.78 19.66 -21.98
C THR A 92 -19.01 21.05 -22.54
N GLY A 93 -20.11 21.25 -23.28
CA GLY A 93 -20.44 22.54 -23.90
C GLY A 93 -19.90 22.71 -25.31
N THR A 94 -19.74 23.95 -25.75
CA THR A 94 -19.32 24.33 -27.12
C THR A 94 -18.02 25.12 -27.13
N ILE A 95 -17.27 25.02 -28.23
CA ILE A 95 -16.06 25.80 -28.43
C ILE A 95 -16.35 26.83 -29.53
N GLU A 96 -16.25 28.12 -29.19
CA GLU A 96 -16.49 29.24 -30.10
C GLU A 96 -15.33 30.23 -29.98
N ASP A 97 -14.71 30.56 -31.08
CA ASP A 97 -13.59 31.52 -31.15
C ASP A 97 -12.48 31.29 -30.11
N GLY A 98 -12.14 30.00 -29.87
CA GLY A 98 -11.13 29.63 -28.91
C GLY A 98 -11.59 29.61 -27.44
N THR A 99 -12.86 29.95 -27.18
CA THR A 99 -13.47 29.92 -25.85
C THR A 99 -14.31 28.64 -25.71
N LEU A 100 -14.04 27.86 -24.70
CA LEU A 100 -14.91 26.77 -24.26
C LEU A 100 -16.04 27.36 -23.37
N HIS A 101 -17.29 27.33 -23.83
CA HIS A 101 -18.48 27.62 -23.01
C HIS A 101 -18.95 26.33 -22.37
N GLY A 102 -18.30 25.94 -21.27
CA GLY A 102 -18.51 24.69 -20.58
C GLY A 102 -17.32 24.28 -19.71
N ASP A 103 -17.40 23.11 -19.14
CA ASP A 103 -16.43 22.62 -18.13
C ASP A 103 -15.38 21.68 -18.75
N VAL A 104 -14.17 21.72 -18.23
CA VAL A 104 -13.09 20.75 -18.50
C VAL A 104 -13.09 19.69 -17.42
N TYR A 105 -12.99 18.42 -17.81
CA TYR A 105 -13.00 17.27 -16.94
C TYR A 105 -11.66 16.55 -16.93
N ILE A 106 -11.19 16.24 -15.73
CA ILE A 106 -10.10 15.29 -15.47
C ILE A 106 -10.75 13.99 -15.04
N ILE A 107 -10.89 13.04 -15.97
CA ILE A 107 -11.61 11.78 -15.75
C ILE A 107 -10.62 10.73 -15.28
N GLY A 108 -10.67 10.40 -13.99
CA GLY A 108 -9.78 9.44 -13.37
C GLY A 108 -10.05 8.00 -13.81
N GLY A 109 -9.00 7.21 -13.93
CA GLY A 109 -9.05 5.78 -14.19
C GLY A 109 -8.23 4.99 -13.16
N GLY A 110 -8.06 5.52 -11.96
CA GLY A 110 -7.42 4.83 -10.84
C GLY A 110 -5.91 4.97 -10.75
N ASP A 111 -5.28 5.86 -11.53
CA ASP A 111 -3.82 6.10 -11.47
C ASP A 111 -3.40 6.58 -10.07
N PRO A 112 -2.66 5.76 -9.28
CA PRO A 112 -2.24 6.15 -7.93
C PRO A 112 -1.06 7.11 -7.93
N THR A 113 -0.44 7.38 -9.08
CA THR A 113 0.81 8.14 -9.16
C THR A 113 0.61 9.64 -9.39
N ILE A 114 -0.63 10.12 -9.56
CA ILE A 114 -0.92 11.52 -9.84
C ILE A 114 -0.54 12.41 -8.65
N GLY A 115 0.29 13.39 -8.90
CA GLY A 115 0.71 14.36 -7.87
C GLY A 115 1.78 13.86 -6.91
N VAL A 116 2.19 12.60 -7.02
CA VAL A 116 3.23 12.01 -6.17
C VAL A 116 4.62 12.49 -6.62
N VAL A 117 5.50 12.73 -5.65
CA VAL A 117 6.89 13.15 -5.89
C VAL A 117 7.81 12.00 -5.50
N ASP A 118 7.77 10.92 -6.27
CA ASP A 118 8.64 9.76 -6.10
C ASP A 118 9.43 9.45 -7.39
N THR A 119 10.15 8.34 -7.41
CA THR A 119 10.93 7.92 -8.58
C THR A 119 10.09 7.18 -9.64
N VAL A 120 8.84 6.86 -9.34
CA VAL A 120 7.93 6.10 -10.20
C VAL A 120 7.02 7.05 -10.97
N ALA A 121 6.44 8.04 -10.29
CA ALA A 121 5.43 8.96 -10.81
C ALA A 121 5.95 9.87 -11.94
N VAL A 122 5.04 10.26 -12.82
CA VAL A 122 5.26 11.37 -13.76
C VAL A 122 5.17 12.67 -12.96
N LYS A 123 6.17 13.54 -13.12
CA LYS A 123 6.16 14.84 -12.41
C LYS A 123 4.90 15.63 -12.76
N PRO A 124 4.25 16.29 -11.77
CA PRO A 124 2.99 17.01 -11.98
C PRO A 124 3.06 18.02 -13.13
N ASP A 125 4.14 18.79 -13.23
CA ASP A 125 4.30 19.78 -14.32
C ASP A 125 4.29 19.13 -15.70
N ALA A 126 4.93 17.98 -15.87
CA ALA A 126 4.96 17.26 -17.15
C ALA A 126 3.57 16.66 -17.48
N LEU A 127 2.84 16.20 -16.46
CA LEU A 127 1.48 15.69 -16.62
C LEU A 127 0.53 16.82 -17.01
N PHE A 128 0.55 17.93 -16.30
CA PHE A 128 -0.29 19.10 -16.57
C PHE A 128 0.04 19.76 -17.92
N TRP A 129 1.31 19.73 -18.33
CA TRP A 129 1.70 20.17 -19.67
C TRP A 129 1.01 19.32 -20.76
N ARG A 130 0.96 18.00 -20.60
CA ARG A 130 0.27 17.09 -21.53
C ARG A 130 -1.23 17.39 -21.59
N TRP A 131 -1.88 17.55 -20.44
CA TRP A 131 -3.31 17.86 -20.37
C TRP A 131 -3.62 19.21 -21.01
N LYS A 132 -2.80 20.21 -20.74
CA LYS A 132 -2.90 21.53 -21.38
C LYS A 132 -2.71 21.45 -22.90
N SER A 133 -1.83 20.61 -23.39
CA SER A 133 -1.63 20.42 -24.84
C SER A 133 -2.87 19.84 -25.51
N MET A 134 -3.57 18.88 -24.87
CA MET A 134 -4.83 18.33 -25.38
C MET A 134 -5.91 19.43 -25.52
N LEU A 135 -6.02 20.34 -24.56
CA LEU A 135 -6.94 21.48 -24.64
C LEU A 135 -6.59 22.41 -25.80
N LYS A 136 -5.30 22.74 -25.98
CA LYS A 136 -4.83 23.58 -27.10
C LYS A 136 -5.06 22.95 -28.46
N GLU A 137 -4.81 21.65 -28.60
CA GLU A 137 -5.05 20.88 -29.83
C GLU A 137 -6.53 20.85 -30.22
N ALA A 138 -7.44 20.93 -29.21
CA ALA A 138 -8.87 21.06 -29.43
C ALA A 138 -9.31 22.52 -29.76
N GLY A 139 -8.36 23.46 -29.85
CA GLY A 139 -8.64 24.87 -30.14
C GLY A 139 -9.08 25.68 -28.93
N ILE A 140 -8.95 25.15 -27.70
CA ILE A 140 -9.34 25.85 -26.47
C ILE A 140 -8.17 26.69 -25.98
N SER A 141 -8.43 28.01 -25.78
CA SER A 141 -7.47 28.97 -25.21
C SER A 141 -8.03 29.73 -24.00
N ARG A 142 -9.36 29.69 -23.82
CA ARG A 142 -10.11 30.28 -22.71
C ARG A 142 -11.19 29.31 -22.26
N ILE A 143 -11.51 29.28 -20.97
CA ILE A 143 -12.55 28.41 -20.38
C ILE A 143 -13.57 29.28 -19.65
N ASP A 144 -14.78 29.34 -20.19
CA ASP A 144 -15.93 29.94 -19.53
C ASP A 144 -16.70 28.84 -18.81
N GLY A 145 -16.11 28.34 -17.72
CA GLY A 145 -16.56 27.21 -16.95
C GLY A 145 -15.51 26.80 -15.93
N ARG A 146 -15.55 25.55 -15.47
CA ARG A 146 -14.76 25.01 -14.36
C ARG A 146 -13.77 23.96 -14.83
N ILE A 147 -12.77 23.68 -13.97
CA ILE A 147 -11.97 22.48 -14.03
C ILE A 147 -12.56 21.48 -13.04
N ILE A 148 -12.99 20.30 -13.52
CA ILE A 148 -13.73 19.32 -12.74
C ILE A 148 -12.93 18.04 -12.60
N GLY A 149 -12.66 17.61 -11.36
CA GLY A 149 -12.11 16.30 -11.05
C GLY A 149 -13.22 15.26 -11.03
N ASP A 150 -13.12 14.22 -11.87
CA ASP A 150 -14.12 13.16 -11.99
C ASP A 150 -13.57 11.84 -11.47
N GLY A 151 -13.99 11.48 -10.25
CA GLY A 151 -13.62 10.22 -9.56
C GLY A 151 -14.66 9.11 -9.68
N ARG A 152 -15.71 9.26 -10.48
CA ARG A 152 -16.92 8.38 -10.51
C ARG A 152 -16.66 6.96 -10.99
N ALA A 153 -15.56 6.69 -11.68
CA ALA A 153 -15.24 5.33 -12.14
C ALA A 153 -15.06 4.32 -10.97
N TYR A 154 -14.75 4.80 -9.75
CA TYR A 154 -14.77 3.97 -8.56
C TYR A 154 -15.97 4.32 -7.68
N GLU A 155 -16.90 3.39 -7.58
CA GLU A 155 -18.12 3.53 -6.78
C GLU A 155 -17.92 3.08 -5.32
N GLY A 156 -18.89 3.37 -4.45
CA GLY A 156 -18.93 2.96 -3.05
C GLY A 156 -18.12 3.90 -2.13
N HIS A 157 -17.75 3.46 -0.95
CA HIS A 157 -17.02 4.25 0.02
C HIS A 157 -15.56 4.51 -0.41
N LEU A 158 -15.03 5.66 -0.04
CA LEU A 158 -13.62 6.00 -0.24
C LEU A 158 -12.73 5.03 0.53
N GLU A 159 -13.03 4.83 1.82
CA GLU A 159 -12.37 3.85 2.68
C GLU A 159 -13.15 2.54 2.73
N ASN A 160 -12.45 1.46 3.10
CA ASN A 160 -13.13 0.22 3.45
C ASN A 160 -13.81 0.34 4.81
N THR A 161 -15.09 -0.06 4.89
CA THR A 161 -15.91 0.06 6.10
C THR A 161 -15.44 -0.80 7.28
N THR A 162 -14.49 -1.71 7.06
CA THR A 162 -13.89 -2.57 8.09
C THR A 162 -12.58 -2.04 8.65
N TRP A 163 -12.11 -0.87 8.19
CA TRP A 163 -10.95 -0.22 8.75
C TRP A 163 -11.25 0.37 10.14
N GLY A 164 -10.25 0.36 11.01
CA GLY A 164 -10.36 0.99 12.31
C GLY A 164 -10.59 2.50 12.17
N TYR A 165 -11.43 3.05 13.03
CA TYR A 165 -11.67 4.50 13.04
C TYR A 165 -10.40 5.31 13.27
N ASP A 166 -9.45 4.75 14.00
CA ASP A 166 -8.13 5.30 14.26
C ASP A 166 -7.17 5.21 13.05
N ASP A 167 -7.49 4.43 12.03
CA ASP A 167 -6.71 4.33 10.80
C ASP A 167 -7.14 5.38 9.75
N THR A 168 -8.42 5.77 9.71
CA THR A 168 -9.00 6.56 8.61
C THR A 168 -8.47 7.99 8.49
N GLY A 169 -7.95 8.58 9.57
CA GLY A 169 -7.31 9.90 9.56
C GLY A 169 -5.82 9.88 9.21
N THR A 170 -5.22 8.71 9.08
CA THR A 170 -3.81 8.54 8.71
C THR A 170 -3.64 8.52 7.19
N TYR A 171 -2.43 8.84 6.70
CA TYR A 171 -2.13 8.76 5.26
C TYR A 171 -2.32 7.35 4.69
N TYR A 172 -2.04 6.31 5.47
CA TYR A 172 -2.19 4.91 5.03
C TYR A 172 -3.64 4.41 5.08
N GLY A 173 -4.56 5.16 5.71
CA GLY A 173 -6.01 4.94 5.73
C GLY A 173 -6.79 6.00 4.96
N ALA A 174 -6.15 6.73 4.06
CA ALA A 174 -6.76 7.83 3.32
C ALA A 174 -7.91 7.39 2.40
N GLY A 175 -7.89 6.13 1.95
CA GLY A 175 -8.83 5.64 0.94
C GLY A 175 -8.43 6.02 -0.48
N CYS A 176 -9.04 5.35 -1.47
CA CYS A 176 -8.69 5.50 -2.88
C CYS A 176 -9.94 5.63 -3.74
N ASN A 177 -9.98 6.63 -4.63
CA ASN A 177 -10.99 6.75 -5.68
C ASN A 177 -10.34 6.77 -7.08
N ALA A 178 -11.15 6.89 -8.14
CA ALA A 178 -10.64 6.81 -9.50
C ALA A 178 -9.75 8.01 -9.89
N LEU A 179 -9.95 9.17 -9.28
CA LEU A 179 -9.08 10.34 -9.41
C LEU A 179 -8.58 10.75 -8.02
N SER A 180 -7.32 10.55 -7.77
CA SER A 180 -6.64 10.93 -6.53
C SER A 180 -5.49 11.86 -6.83
N TYR A 181 -4.98 12.55 -5.82
CA TYR A 181 -3.81 13.42 -5.92
C TYR A 181 -2.97 13.27 -4.66
N TYR A 182 -1.65 13.09 -4.84
CA TYR A 182 -0.69 12.95 -3.74
C TYR A 182 -1.09 11.84 -2.74
N GLU A 183 -1.46 10.66 -3.27
CA GLU A 183 -1.91 9.50 -2.49
C GLU A 183 -3.08 9.79 -1.52
N ASN A 184 -3.88 10.82 -1.81
CA ASN A 184 -4.89 11.33 -0.88
C ASN A 184 -4.30 11.61 0.52
N ALA A 185 -3.07 12.13 0.55
CA ALA A 185 -2.37 12.54 1.77
C ALA A 185 -2.31 14.07 1.89
N ILE A 186 -2.01 14.53 3.09
CA ILE A 186 -1.73 15.93 3.42
C ILE A 186 -0.61 16.00 4.45
N ASP A 187 0.34 16.90 4.22
CA ASP A 187 1.52 17.09 5.04
C ASP A 187 1.41 18.33 5.92
N TYR A 188 1.62 18.15 7.21
CA TYR A 188 1.75 19.24 8.16
C TYR A 188 3.14 19.24 8.79
N LEU A 189 3.83 20.38 8.76
CA LEU A 189 4.97 20.60 9.65
C LEU A 189 4.44 20.85 11.07
N VAL A 190 4.82 19.99 11.98
CA VAL A 190 4.41 20.03 13.37
C VAL A 190 5.62 20.32 14.25
N SER A 191 5.46 21.21 15.22
CA SER A 191 6.45 21.50 16.26
C SER A 191 5.77 21.81 17.60
N ALA A 192 6.46 21.51 18.69
CA ALA A 192 5.95 21.81 20.01
C ALA A 192 5.71 23.32 20.19
N GLY A 193 4.65 23.66 20.92
CA GLY A 193 4.40 24.98 21.49
C GLY A 193 5.10 25.17 22.86
N ALA A 194 4.63 26.13 23.68
CA ALA A 194 4.95 26.13 25.09
C ALA A 194 4.22 24.97 25.80
N ALA A 195 4.64 24.64 27.03
CA ALA A 195 4.00 23.58 27.82
C ALA A 195 2.48 23.84 27.94
N ASP A 196 1.67 22.81 27.69
CA ASP A 196 0.20 22.84 27.72
C ASP A 196 -0.46 23.70 26.62
N GLU A 197 0.32 24.44 25.82
CA GLU A 197 -0.16 25.18 24.66
C GLU A 197 -0.39 24.29 23.43
N PRO A 198 -1.22 24.72 22.48
CA PRO A 198 -1.39 23.99 21.23
C PRO A 198 -0.08 23.76 20.48
N VAL A 199 0.02 22.62 19.84
CA VAL A 199 1.11 22.31 18.90
C VAL A 199 1.06 23.31 17.74
N LYS A 200 2.21 23.80 17.28
CA LYS A 200 2.32 24.65 16.08
C LYS A 200 2.20 23.76 14.85
N VAL A 201 1.24 24.06 14.00
CA VAL A 201 0.93 23.29 12.78
C VAL A 201 0.97 24.23 11.57
N THR A 202 1.72 23.85 10.55
CA THR A 202 1.77 24.56 9.27
C THR A 202 1.55 23.56 8.15
N GLN A 203 0.51 23.75 7.36
CA GLN A 203 0.28 22.94 6.15
C GLN A 203 1.44 23.14 5.17
N ARG A 204 1.89 22.04 4.57
CA ARG A 204 3.02 22.02 3.63
C ARG A 204 2.59 21.67 2.22
N PHE A 205 1.86 20.57 2.07
CA PHE A 205 1.42 20.10 0.77
C PHE A 205 0.39 18.97 0.94
N PRO A 206 -0.61 18.86 0.04
CA PRO A 206 -1.06 19.90 -0.90
C PRO A 206 -1.81 21.04 -0.20
N ASP A 207 -1.98 22.16 -0.88
CA ASP A 207 -2.90 23.22 -0.44
C ASP A 207 -4.34 22.73 -0.59
N THR A 208 -5.16 22.99 0.42
CA THR A 208 -6.58 22.61 0.45
C THR A 208 -7.42 23.81 0.94
N PRO A 209 -7.56 24.89 0.14
CA PRO A 209 -8.16 26.15 0.59
C PRO A 209 -9.64 26.04 0.97
N TRP A 210 -10.33 24.95 0.57
CA TRP A 210 -11.71 24.66 0.96
C TRP A 210 -11.81 24.01 2.34
N MET A 211 -10.70 23.53 2.93
CA MET A 211 -10.72 22.76 4.17
C MET A 211 -10.77 23.66 5.41
N HIS A 212 -11.76 23.46 6.25
CA HIS A 212 -11.82 24.07 7.58
C HIS A 212 -10.98 23.26 8.56
N PHE A 213 -9.83 23.80 8.98
CA PHE A 213 -8.92 23.11 9.89
C PHE A 213 -9.07 23.62 11.33
N SER A 214 -9.23 22.69 12.27
CA SER A 214 -9.27 22.94 13.73
C SER A 214 -8.06 22.29 14.40
N ASN A 215 -7.32 23.04 15.20
CA ASN A 215 -6.21 22.54 15.99
C ASN A 215 -6.61 22.45 17.48
N ARG A 216 -6.81 21.22 17.97
CA ARG A 216 -7.15 20.90 19.37
C ARG A 216 -6.09 20.02 20.04
N THR A 217 -4.84 20.27 19.69
CA THR A 217 -3.69 19.55 20.23
C THR A 217 -3.16 20.24 21.50
N SER A 218 -2.29 19.56 22.24
CA SER A 218 -1.48 20.19 23.28
C SER A 218 -0.03 19.73 23.25
N THR A 219 0.87 20.60 23.74
CA THR A 219 2.28 20.27 23.92
C THR A 219 2.45 19.55 25.24
N ALA A 220 2.90 18.30 25.18
CA ALA A 220 3.02 17.40 26.32
C ALA A 220 4.43 17.43 26.93
N PRO A 221 4.61 16.91 28.18
CA PRO A 221 5.91 16.82 28.82
C PRO A 221 6.95 16.05 28.01
N LYS A 222 8.22 16.31 28.31
CA LYS A 222 9.37 15.61 27.71
C LYS A 222 9.23 14.09 27.81
N GLY A 223 9.51 13.39 26.71
CA GLY A 223 9.55 11.93 26.64
C GLY A 223 8.19 11.25 26.43
N THR A 224 7.07 11.98 26.36
CA THR A 224 5.72 11.41 26.15
C THR A 224 5.45 11.00 24.70
N GLY A 225 6.30 11.42 23.74
CA GLY A 225 6.19 10.98 22.35
C GLY A 225 5.27 11.84 21.48
N ASN A 226 4.59 11.19 20.53
CA ASN A 226 3.64 11.79 19.60
C ASN A 226 2.38 10.91 19.56
N SER A 227 1.23 11.51 19.85
CA SER A 227 -0.09 10.87 19.75
C SER A 227 -1.05 11.69 18.87
N LEU A 228 -0.52 12.48 17.93
CA LEU A 228 -1.32 13.29 17.03
C LEU A 228 -2.18 12.41 16.14
N TYR A 229 -3.44 12.81 15.99
CA TYR A 229 -4.42 12.13 15.17
C TYR A 229 -5.32 13.15 14.45
N LEU A 230 -5.54 12.97 13.12
CA LEU A 230 -6.43 13.81 12.34
C LEU A 230 -7.81 13.16 12.21
N TYR A 231 -8.85 13.87 12.60
CA TYR A 231 -10.24 13.53 12.30
C TYR A 231 -10.65 14.24 11.04
N THR A 232 -11.03 13.49 10.00
CA THR A 232 -11.45 14.03 8.70
C THR A 232 -12.40 13.04 8.03
N THR A 233 -13.22 13.53 7.11
CA THR A 233 -14.23 12.77 6.39
C THR A 233 -14.39 13.31 4.97
N ASP A 234 -14.91 12.49 4.06
CA ASP A 234 -15.32 12.91 2.71
C ASP A 234 -16.73 13.54 2.68
N LEU A 235 -17.45 13.56 3.81
CA LEU A 235 -18.80 14.10 3.90
C LEU A 235 -18.86 15.62 4.07
N ALA A 236 -17.80 16.21 4.65
CA ALA A 236 -17.71 17.66 4.88
C ALA A 236 -16.24 18.10 4.85
N PRO A 237 -15.93 19.31 4.32
CA PRO A 237 -14.57 19.83 4.24
C PRO A 237 -14.06 20.33 5.61
N TYR A 238 -14.03 19.42 6.59
CA TYR A 238 -13.61 19.70 7.95
C TYR A 238 -12.54 18.70 8.41
N ALA A 239 -11.48 19.20 9.01
CA ALA A 239 -10.43 18.40 9.60
C ALA A 239 -10.06 18.94 10.99
N GLU A 240 -9.99 18.07 12.00
CA GLU A 240 -9.62 18.42 13.35
C GLU A 240 -8.42 17.59 13.82
N LEU A 241 -7.30 18.25 14.11
CA LEU A 241 -6.11 17.62 14.66
C LEU A 241 -6.20 17.60 16.19
N ARG A 242 -6.08 16.41 16.77
CA ARG A 242 -6.07 16.17 18.23
C ARG A 242 -4.81 15.44 18.66
N GLY A 243 -4.67 15.30 19.99
CA GLY A 243 -3.58 14.57 20.62
C GLY A 243 -2.47 15.46 21.13
N THR A 244 -1.33 14.85 21.40
CA THR A 244 -0.20 15.53 22.04
C THR A 244 1.10 15.35 21.27
N TYR A 245 2.00 16.32 21.44
CA TYR A 245 3.35 16.28 20.87
C TYR A 245 4.35 16.72 21.96
N ALA A 246 5.31 15.86 22.29
CA ALA A 246 6.23 16.14 23.40
C ALA A 246 7.12 17.35 23.11
N ILE A 247 7.36 18.17 24.14
CA ILE A 247 8.11 19.43 24.03
C ILE A 247 9.57 19.25 23.58
N ASP A 248 10.15 18.08 23.77
CA ASP A 248 11.52 17.75 23.39
C ASP A 248 11.65 17.16 21.98
N ARG A 249 10.54 17.00 21.25
CA ARG A 249 10.59 16.53 19.87
C ARG A 249 10.98 17.65 18.92
N LYS A 250 11.84 17.30 17.96
CA LYS A 250 12.19 18.21 16.87
C LYS A 250 10.99 18.41 15.93
N PRO A 251 10.90 19.58 15.26
CA PRO A 251 9.92 19.77 14.21
C PRO A 251 9.98 18.63 13.18
N LYS A 252 8.81 18.13 12.76
CA LYS A 252 8.69 17.01 11.83
C LYS A 252 7.50 17.21 10.91
N ILE A 253 7.62 16.74 9.68
CA ILE A 253 6.47 16.58 8.79
C ILE A 253 5.73 15.33 9.21
N GLU A 254 4.46 15.49 9.54
CA GLU A 254 3.52 14.42 9.83
C GLU A 254 2.52 14.32 8.65
N HIS A 255 2.22 13.07 8.25
CA HIS A 255 1.39 12.76 7.08
C HIS A 255 0.02 12.28 7.55
N PHE A 256 -1.04 12.87 7.03
CA PHE A 256 -2.43 12.54 7.35
C PHE A 256 -3.26 12.34 6.08
N ALA A 257 -4.53 11.92 6.24
CA ALA A 257 -5.44 11.72 5.14
C ALA A 257 -6.00 13.05 4.60
N ASN A 258 -6.04 13.17 3.26
CA ASN A 258 -6.84 14.12 2.52
C ASN A 258 -7.98 13.38 1.81
N LYS A 259 -9.23 13.63 2.19
CA LYS A 259 -10.40 12.93 1.63
C LYS A 259 -10.91 13.50 0.29
N TYR A 260 -10.25 14.54 -0.23
CA TYR A 260 -10.67 15.32 -1.40
C TYR A 260 -9.65 15.24 -2.55
N GLY A 261 -9.15 14.04 -2.87
CA GLY A 261 -8.11 13.87 -3.89
C GLY A 261 -8.50 14.38 -5.27
N ALA A 262 -9.74 14.11 -5.72
CA ALA A 262 -10.22 14.58 -7.01
C ALA A 262 -10.33 16.11 -7.07
N LEU A 263 -10.84 16.74 -6.00
CA LEU A 263 -10.89 18.19 -5.86
C LEU A 263 -9.47 18.80 -5.82
N THR A 264 -8.55 18.17 -5.12
CA THR A 264 -7.15 18.58 -5.05
C THR A 264 -6.49 18.54 -6.45
N CYS A 265 -6.73 17.48 -7.21
CA CYS A 265 -6.24 17.36 -8.59
C CYS A 265 -6.78 18.48 -9.48
N ALA A 266 -8.09 18.75 -9.41
CA ALA A 266 -8.74 19.82 -10.16
C ALA A 266 -8.18 21.19 -9.79
N TYR A 267 -7.98 21.45 -8.49
CA TYR A 267 -7.39 22.70 -7.98
C TYR A 267 -5.98 22.94 -8.54
N TYR A 268 -5.10 21.94 -8.45
CA TYR A 268 -3.73 22.10 -8.93
C TYR A 268 -3.64 22.25 -10.45
N PHE A 269 -4.51 21.57 -11.22
CA PHE A 269 -4.55 21.77 -12.65
C PHE A 269 -5.13 23.15 -13.01
N TRP A 270 -6.20 23.59 -12.33
CA TRP A 270 -6.75 24.94 -12.48
C TRP A 270 -5.69 26.02 -12.16
N GLN A 271 -4.95 25.87 -11.06
CA GLN A 271 -3.88 26.79 -10.68
C GLN A 271 -2.77 26.82 -11.75
N ASN A 272 -2.31 25.65 -12.21
CA ASN A 272 -1.30 25.55 -13.28
C ASN A 272 -1.74 26.25 -14.58
N LEU A 273 -2.99 26.09 -14.97
CA LEU A 273 -3.54 26.79 -16.14
C LEU A 273 -3.48 28.30 -15.93
N ARG A 274 -3.95 28.83 -14.81
CA ARG A 274 -3.94 30.26 -14.49
C ARG A 274 -2.51 30.84 -14.45
N ASP A 275 -1.62 30.14 -13.77
CA ASP A 275 -0.21 30.56 -13.65
C ASP A 275 0.50 30.58 -15.01
N THR A 276 -0.02 29.85 -15.99
CA THR A 276 0.46 29.82 -17.37
C THR A 276 -0.37 30.71 -18.33
N GLY A 277 -1.21 31.60 -17.79
CA GLY A 277 -1.89 32.67 -18.53
C GLY A 277 -3.24 32.31 -19.15
N TRP A 278 -3.88 31.20 -18.70
CA TRP A 278 -5.24 30.84 -19.12
C TRP A 278 -6.28 31.66 -18.35
N ASP A 279 -7.30 32.14 -19.05
CA ASP A 279 -8.49 32.77 -18.46
C ASP A 279 -9.55 31.68 -18.18
N ILE A 280 -9.93 31.53 -16.90
CA ILE A 280 -10.92 30.52 -16.44
C ILE A 280 -11.89 31.21 -15.51
N SER A 281 -13.16 31.32 -15.92
CA SER A 281 -14.19 32.07 -15.18
C SER A 281 -14.75 31.33 -13.98
N GLY A 282 -14.86 30.00 -14.03
CA GLY A 282 -15.69 29.20 -13.13
C GLY A 282 -14.97 28.48 -11.97
N GLY A 283 -13.63 28.57 -11.87
CA GLY A 283 -12.88 27.94 -10.78
C GLY A 283 -12.68 26.42 -10.95
N TYR A 284 -12.72 25.69 -9.84
CA TYR A 284 -12.51 24.24 -9.79
C TYR A 284 -13.56 23.53 -8.94
N ALA A 285 -13.79 22.24 -9.22
CA ALA A 285 -14.73 21.38 -8.49
C ALA A 285 -14.35 19.90 -8.62
N ASP A 286 -14.98 19.04 -7.85
CA ASP A 286 -15.01 17.60 -8.12
C ASP A 286 -16.44 17.09 -8.29
N ILE A 287 -16.59 15.93 -8.92
CA ILE A 287 -17.84 15.19 -8.98
C ILE A 287 -17.65 13.91 -8.17
N ASP A 288 -18.47 13.78 -7.14
CA ASP A 288 -18.59 12.53 -6.43
C ASP A 288 -19.61 11.58 -7.08
N ARG A 289 -19.78 10.43 -6.49
CA ARG A 289 -20.62 9.33 -6.98
C ARG A 289 -22.10 9.61 -7.05
N GLY A 290 -22.61 10.57 -6.25
CA GLY A 290 -24.00 11.00 -6.28
C GLY A 290 -24.25 12.00 -7.39
N GLY A 291 -23.22 12.37 -8.18
CA GLY A 291 -23.28 13.45 -9.14
C GLY A 291 -23.27 14.84 -8.48
N TYR A 292 -22.89 14.90 -7.20
CA TYR A 292 -22.73 16.16 -6.48
C TYR A 292 -21.38 16.78 -6.82
N VAL A 293 -21.41 18.05 -7.22
CA VAL A 293 -20.21 18.84 -7.39
C VAL A 293 -19.82 19.45 -6.04
N ARG A 294 -18.62 19.14 -5.59
CA ARG A 294 -18.01 19.76 -4.43
C ARG A 294 -17.00 20.79 -4.93
N GLY A 295 -17.16 22.02 -4.52
CA GLY A 295 -16.24 23.11 -4.80
C GLY A 295 -16.00 23.91 -3.53
N ALA A 296 -15.32 25.06 -3.66
CA ALA A 296 -15.09 25.97 -2.54
C ALA A 296 -16.37 26.35 -1.79
N ASP A 297 -17.54 26.34 -2.44
CA ASP A 297 -18.81 26.78 -1.92
C ASP A 297 -19.85 25.64 -1.82
N PHE A 298 -19.47 24.41 -1.69
CA PHE A 298 -20.35 23.26 -1.51
C PHE A 298 -21.67 23.38 -2.31
N VAL A 299 -21.60 23.31 -3.64
CA VAL A 299 -22.76 23.48 -4.53
C VAL A 299 -23.50 22.14 -4.63
N PRO A 300 -24.69 21.99 -4.02
CA PRO A 300 -25.49 20.77 -4.19
C PRO A 300 -25.99 20.67 -5.64
N ALA A 301 -25.96 19.46 -6.17
CA ALA A 301 -26.57 19.04 -7.42
C ALA A 301 -26.10 19.77 -8.70
N TYR A 302 -24.92 19.41 -9.19
CA TYR A 302 -24.53 19.62 -10.58
C TYR A 302 -24.87 18.36 -11.38
N GLN A 303 -25.72 18.49 -12.40
CA GLN A 303 -25.89 17.41 -13.38
C GLN A 303 -24.68 17.45 -14.33
N ALA A 304 -23.73 16.56 -14.09
CA ALA A 304 -22.61 16.40 -15.00
C ALA A 304 -23.11 15.94 -16.36
N GLY A 305 -22.81 16.70 -17.40
CA GLY A 305 -22.96 16.22 -18.77
C GLY A 305 -22.00 15.04 -19.04
N THR A 306 -22.20 14.36 -20.17
CA THR A 306 -21.24 13.38 -20.66
C THR A 306 -20.08 14.12 -21.34
N PRO A 307 -18.85 14.08 -20.80
CA PRO A 307 -17.73 14.79 -21.40
C PRO A 307 -17.33 14.20 -22.75
N GLN A 308 -17.08 15.06 -23.72
CA GLN A 308 -16.37 14.68 -24.95
C GLN A 308 -14.87 14.54 -24.60
N VAL A 309 -14.32 13.34 -24.83
CA VAL A 309 -12.92 13.03 -24.49
C VAL A 309 -12.01 13.61 -25.58
N LEU A 310 -11.00 14.37 -25.18
CA LEU A 310 -9.95 14.95 -26.05
C LEU A 310 -8.74 14.04 -26.17
N GLY A 311 -8.37 13.38 -25.08
CA GLY A 311 -7.18 12.55 -25.04
C GLY A 311 -6.98 11.88 -23.70
N LYS A 312 -5.88 11.15 -23.56
CA LYS A 312 -5.52 10.43 -22.36
C LYS A 312 -4.04 10.53 -22.02
N SER A 313 -3.73 10.43 -20.75
CA SER A 313 -2.39 10.18 -20.22
C SER A 313 -2.34 8.84 -19.54
N ALA A 314 -1.17 8.21 -19.58
CA ALA A 314 -0.95 6.90 -18.97
C ALA A 314 -0.02 6.99 -17.78
N SER A 315 -0.27 6.17 -16.77
CA SER A 315 0.63 5.97 -15.62
C SER A 315 1.94 5.31 -16.04
N PRO A 316 2.94 5.22 -15.16
CA PRO A 316 4.01 4.22 -15.29
C PRO A 316 3.45 2.80 -15.43
N ALA A 317 4.27 1.88 -15.96
CA ALA A 317 3.90 0.47 -16.07
C ALA A 317 3.60 -0.16 -14.70
N LEU A 318 2.64 -1.08 -14.66
CA LEU A 318 2.17 -1.77 -13.45
C LEU A 318 3.33 -2.40 -12.66
N SER A 319 4.32 -2.96 -13.33
CA SER A 319 5.51 -3.54 -12.71
C SER A 319 6.26 -2.55 -11.81
N ARG A 320 6.33 -1.27 -12.18
CA ARG A 320 6.95 -0.21 -11.39
C ARG A 320 6.08 0.18 -10.20
N ILE A 321 4.76 0.27 -10.40
CA ILE A 321 3.77 0.55 -9.35
C ILE A 321 3.78 -0.57 -8.31
N VAL A 322 3.77 -1.83 -8.73
CA VAL A 322 3.85 -3.00 -7.84
C VAL A 322 5.15 -3.03 -7.04
N ARG A 323 6.29 -2.64 -7.66
CA ARG A 323 7.55 -2.53 -6.91
C ARG A 323 7.46 -1.50 -5.79
N GLN A 324 6.93 -0.32 -6.08
CA GLN A 324 6.69 0.72 -5.07
C GLN A 324 5.79 0.18 -3.94
N THR A 325 4.66 -0.44 -4.32
CA THR A 325 3.72 -1.06 -3.38
C THR A 325 4.40 -2.04 -2.42
N ASN A 326 5.24 -2.93 -2.92
CA ASN A 326 5.85 -3.99 -2.11
C ASN A 326 7.04 -3.49 -1.29
N VAL A 327 7.89 -2.64 -1.86
CA VAL A 327 9.10 -2.13 -1.19
C VAL A 327 8.75 -1.19 -0.04
N LEU A 328 7.84 -0.23 -0.27
CA LEU A 328 7.41 0.73 0.76
C LEU A 328 6.24 0.23 1.58
N SER A 329 5.62 -0.86 1.17
CA SER A 329 4.37 -1.37 1.78
C SER A 329 3.21 -0.37 1.65
N ASP A 330 3.14 0.32 0.53
CA ASP A 330 2.21 1.38 0.27
C ASP A 330 0.77 0.87 0.23
N ASN A 331 -0.09 1.40 1.13
CA ASN A 331 -1.49 1.01 1.22
C ASN A 331 -2.30 1.62 0.09
N PHE A 332 -2.04 2.89 -0.23
CA PHE A 332 -2.79 3.62 -1.25
C PHE A 332 -2.64 2.95 -2.62
N TYR A 333 -1.39 2.61 -2.99
CA TYR A 333 -1.11 1.90 -4.23
C TYR A 333 -1.76 0.50 -4.24
N ALA A 334 -1.74 -0.22 -3.12
CA ALA A 334 -2.37 -1.53 -3.02
C ALA A 334 -3.90 -1.44 -3.20
N GLU A 335 -4.56 -0.43 -2.61
CA GLU A 335 -5.99 -0.20 -2.79
C GLU A 335 -6.33 0.18 -4.24
N ALA A 336 -5.50 1.00 -4.89
CA ALA A 336 -5.67 1.33 -6.31
C ALA A 336 -5.60 0.09 -7.21
N LEU A 337 -4.65 -0.82 -6.96
CA LEU A 337 -4.55 -2.10 -7.67
C LEU A 337 -5.80 -2.96 -7.45
N PHE A 338 -6.26 -3.04 -6.20
CA PHE A 338 -7.43 -3.82 -5.82
C PHE A 338 -8.71 -3.29 -6.51
N ARG A 339 -8.89 -1.96 -6.49
CA ARG A 339 -10.04 -1.29 -7.14
C ARG A 339 -9.98 -1.43 -8.65
N GLN A 340 -8.79 -1.37 -9.25
CA GLN A 340 -8.61 -1.56 -10.68
C GLN A 340 -8.99 -2.96 -11.17
N MET A 341 -8.71 -3.99 -10.36
CA MET A 341 -9.13 -5.36 -10.70
C MET A 341 -10.64 -5.48 -10.75
N GLY A 342 -11.36 -4.89 -9.80
CA GLY A 342 -12.83 -4.85 -9.80
C GLY A 342 -13.38 -4.09 -11.00
N GLU A 343 -12.85 -2.91 -11.28
CA GLU A 343 -13.25 -2.08 -12.44
C GLU A 343 -13.06 -2.85 -13.75
N LYS A 344 -11.91 -3.49 -13.95
CA LYS A 344 -11.62 -4.26 -15.18
C LYS A 344 -12.49 -5.51 -15.34
N ALA A 345 -12.83 -6.18 -14.25
CA ALA A 345 -13.63 -7.40 -14.30
C ALA A 345 -15.12 -7.14 -14.54
N SER A 346 -15.67 -6.07 -13.97
CA SER A 346 -17.13 -5.85 -13.93
C SER A 346 -17.59 -4.44 -14.32
N GLY A 347 -16.66 -3.51 -14.57
CA GLY A 347 -16.95 -2.08 -14.73
C GLY A 347 -17.35 -1.38 -13.43
N ILE A 348 -17.28 -2.08 -12.30
CA ILE A 348 -17.68 -1.60 -10.97
C ILE A 348 -16.53 -1.84 -10.00
N ALA A 349 -16.10 -0.79 -9.30
CA ALA A 349 -15.00 -0.86 -8.35
C ALA A 349 -15.44 -0.63 -6.90
N VAL A 350 -16.57 -1.19 -6.46
CA VAL A 350 -16.91 -1.32 -5.03
C VAL A 350 -16.07 -2.44 -4.40
N TYR A 351 -15.81 -2.37 -3.10
CA TYR A 351 -14.97 -3.38 -2.42
C TYR A 351 -15.46 -4.82 -2.64
N ASP A 352 -16.80 -5.03 -2.69
CA ASP A 352 -17.39 -6.34 -2.91
C ASP A 352 -17.05 -6.90 -4.30
N SER A 353 -17.23 -6.10 -5.36
CA SER A 353 -16.86 -6.53 -6.71
C SER A 353 -15.35 -6.74 -6.89
N CYS A 354 -14.54 -5.93 -6.18
CA CYS A 354 -13.08 -6.10 -6.18
C CYS A 354 -12.66 -7.43 -5.52
N ARG A 355 -13.33 -7.82 -4.43
CA ARG A 355 -13.10 -9.13 -3.80
C ARG A 355 -13.43 -10.27 -4.77
N VAL A 356 -14.60 -10.21 -5.41
CA VAL A 356 -15.00 -11.22 -6.43
C VAL A 356 -13.93 -11.32 -7.51
N ALA A 357 -13.52 -10.19 -8.10
CA ALA A 357 -12.50 -10.17 -9.15
C ALA A 357 -11.16 -10.79 -8.71
N VAL A 358 -10.74 -10.55 -7.46
CA VAL A 358 -9.52 -11.18 -6.93
C VAL A 358 -9.71 -12.68 -6.74
N PHE A 359 -10.86 -13.13 -6.22
CA PHE A 359 -11.14 -14.56 -6.05
C PHE A 359 -11.20 -15.28 -7.39
N ASP A 360 -11.82 -14.71 -8.43
CA ASP A 360 -11.84 -15.29 -9.79
C ASP A 360 -10.42 -15.49 -10.32
N VAL A 361 -9.52 -14.52 -10.10
CA VAL A 361 -8.10 -14.66 -10.47
C VAL A 361 -7.41 -15.76 -9.66
N LEU A 362 -7.68 -15.84 -8.36
CA LEU A 362 -7.10 -16.87 -7.49
C LEU A 362 -7.55 -18.28 -7.89
N GLU A 363 -8.84 -18.49 -8.23
CA GLU A 363 -9.37 -19.75 -8.72
C GLU A 363 -8.70 -20.20 -10.02
N GLY A 364 -8.41 -19.26 -10.92
CA GLY A 364 -7.69 -19.55 -12.16
C GLY A 364 -6.19 -19.79 -11.98
N LEU A 365 -5.58 -19.22 -10.93
CA LEU A 365 -4.14 -19.29 -10.69
C LEU A 365 -3.74 -20.46 -9.78
N MET A 366 -4.59 -20.82 -8.82
CA MET A 366 -4.28 -21.78 -7.76
C MET A 366 -5.07 -23.09 -7.97
N GLU A 367 -4.39 -24.21 -7.78
CA GLU A 367 -5.01 -25.54 -7.74
C GLU A 367 -5.51 -25.92 -6.34
N SER A 368 -5.24 -25.07 -5.34
CA SER A 368 -5.53 -25.34 -3.92
C SER A 368 -6.81 -24.65 -3.46
N ASP A 369 -7.41 -25.17 -2.39
CA ASP A 369 -8.57 -24.59 -1.73
C ASP A 369 -8.31 -23.15 -1.26
N LEU A 370 -9.23 -22.24 -1.58
CA LEU A 370 -9.20 -20.85 -1.17
C LEU A 370 -9.76 -20.60 0.25
N ALA A 371 -10.21 -21.64 0.97
CA ALA A 371 -10.69 -21.52 2.36
C ALA A 371 -9.64 -20.94 3.33
N GLY A 372 -8.36 -20.95 2.92
CA GLY A 372 -7.24 -20.38 3.70
C GLY A 372 -7.19 -18.86 3.76
N ILE A 373 -8.04 -18.13 3.00
CA ILE A 373 -8.04 -16.66 2.94
C ILE A 373 -9.45 -16.08 3.15
N ARG A 374 -9.49 -14.93 3.81
CA ARG A 374 -10.60 -13.97 3.80
C ARG A 374 -10.03 -12.60 3.43
N LEU A 375 -10.62 -11.96 2.44
CA LEU A 375 -10.17 -10.70 1.86
C LEU A 375 -11.23 -9.62 2.09
N GLU A 376 -10.84 -8.47 2.64
CA GLU A 376 -11.71 -7.29 2.82
C GLU A 376 -11.22 -6.10 2.01
N ASP A 377 -9.89 -5.95 1.87
CA ASP A 377 -9.24 -4.84 1.18
C ASP A 377 -7.99 -5.30 0.42
N GLY A 378 -7.35 -4.38 -0.30
CA GLY A 378 -6.13 -4.66 -1.05
C GLY A 378 -4.84 -4.52 -0.26
N SER A 379 -4.85 -3.73 0.81
CA SER A 379 -3.65 -3.34 1.56
C SER A 379 -3.30 -4.25 2.73
N GLY A 380 -4.31 -4.94 3.28
CA GLY A 380 -4.20 -5.69 4.52
C GLY A 380 -4.39 -4.81 5.77
N LEU A 381 -4.97 -3.61 5.64
CA LEU A 381 -5.23 -2.72 6.76
C LEU A 381 -6.38 -3.23 7.62
N SER A 382 -7.43 -3.77 7.01
CA SER A 382 -8.53 -4.37 7.74
C SER A 382 -8.06 -5.55 8.60
N ARG A 383 -8.37 -5.51 9.89
CA ARG A 383 -8.11 -6.63 10.81
C ARG A 383 -9.02 -7.85 10.57
N LEU A 384 -10.03 -7.71 9.73
CA LEU A 384 -10.89 -8.81 9.28
C LEU A 384 -10.29 -9.60 8.12
N ASN A 385 -9.25 -9.09 7.45
CA ASN A 385 -8.45 -9.90 6.55
C ASN A 385 -7.82 -11.06 7.32
N THR A 386 -7.91 -12.26 6.80
CA THR A 386 -7.18 -13.40 7.34
C THR A 386 -6.59 -14.25 6.24
N ALA A 387 -5.39 -14.76 6.46
CA ALA A 387 -4.73 -15.73 5.59
C ALA A 387 -4.03 -16.80 6.44
N SER A 388 -3.95 -18.02 5.94
CA SER A 388 -3.14 -19.06 6.57
C SER A 388 -1.73 -19.08 5.97
N PRO A 389 -0.69 -19.48 6.73
CA PRO A 389 0.65 -19.68 6.17
C PRO A 389 0.65 -20.63 4.97
N ALA A 390 -0.15 -21.71 5.03
CA ALA A 390 -0.27 -22.67 3.92
C ALA A 390 -0.86 -22.03 2.67
N PHE A 391 -1.91 -21.19 2.81
CA PHE A 391 -2.46 -20.43 1.69
C PHE A 391 -1.41 -19.51 1.05
N LEU A 392 -0.69 -18.73 1.86
CA LEU A 392 0.31 -17.80 1.33
C LEU A 392 1.45 -18.54 0.61
N VAL A 393 1.90 -19.68 1.13
CA VAL A 393 2.91 -20.51 0.49
C VAL A 393 2.38 -21.14 -0.81
N SER A 394 1.16 -21.65 -0.84
CA SER A 394 0.52 -22.15 -2.06
C SER A 394 0.35 -21.06 -3.11
N PHE A 395 -0.08 -19.86 -2.70
CA PHE A 395 -0.17 -18.69 -3.59
C PHE A 395 1.19 -18.34 -4.19
N LEU A 396 2.23 -18.19 -3.36
CA LEU A 396 3.58 -17.87 -3.81
C LEU A 396 4.13 -18.95 -4.75
N TRP A 397 3.84 -20.23 -4.48
CA TRP A 397 4.22 -21.33 -5.36
C TRP A 397 3.48 -21.26 -6.72
N SER A 398 2.18 -20.96 -6.71
CA SER A 398 1.40 -20.75 -7.94
C SER A 398 1.91 -19.55 -8.75
N MET A 399 2.33 -18.49 -8.06
CA MET A 399 2.95 -17.33 -8.71
C MET A 399 4.20 -17.67 -9.51
N THR A 400 5.00 -18.69 -9.13
CA THR A 400 6.19 -19.10 -9.91
C THR A 400 5.87 -19.55 -11.35
N ARG A 401 4.59 -19.88 -11.61
CA ARG A 401 4.08 -20.28 -12.94
C ARG A 401 3.28 -19.18 -13.63
N SER A 402 3.11 -18.01 -12.96
CA SER A 402 2.38 -16.87 -13.51
C SER A 402 3.19 -16.13 -14.57
N ARG A 403 2.52 -15.63 -15.61
CA ARG A 403 3.11 -14.72 -16.59
C ARG A 403 3.69 -13.43 -16.00
N GLY A 404 3.25 -13.04 -14.81
CA GLY A 404 3.73 -11.86 -14.07
C GLY A 404 4.86 -12.16 -13.09
N PHE A 405 5.38 -13.39 -13.03
CA PHE A 405 6.28 -13.83 -11.96
C PHE A 405 7.57 -13.01 -11.88
N ASP A 406 8.24 -12.75 -12.99
CA ASP A 406 9.52 -12.01 -12.98
C ASP A 406 9.34 -10.59 -12.40
N ALA A 407 8.28 -9.90 -12.81
CA ALA A 407 7.94 -8.59 -12.27
C ALA A 407 7.54 -8.67 -10.76
N PHE A 408 6.79 -9.72 -10.40
CA PHE A 408 6.42 -9.98 -9.00
C PHE A 408 7.65 -10.22 -8.12
N LEU A 409 8.53 -11.15 -8.53
CA LEU A 409 9.77 -11.46 -7.79
C LEU A 409 10.67 -10.22 -7.66
N ALA A 410 10.84 -9.47 -8.74
CA ALA A 410 11.62 -8.24 -8.76
C ALA A 410 11.02 -7.12 -7.88
N SER A 411 9.71 -7.17 -7.61
CA SER A 411 9.03 -6.20 -6.76
C SER A 411 9.28 -6.43 -5.26
N LEU A 412 9.62 -7.65 -4.85
CA LEU A 412 9.79 -7.99 -3.44
C LEU A 412 11.14 -7.46 -2.90
N PRO A 413 11.13 -6.70 -1.79
CA PRO A 413 12.36 -6.18 -1.21
C PRO A 413 13.24 -7.28 -0.62
N GLN A 414 14.53 -6.99 -0.56
CA GLN A 414 15.55 -7.75 0.18
C GLN A 414 15.87 -7.06 1.51
N PRO A 415 16.52 -7.74 2.48
CA PRO A 415 16.99 -7.11 3.70
C PRO A 415 17.87 -5.89 3.42
N GLY A 416 17.56 -4.76 4.05
CA GLY A 416 18.20 -3.46 3.82
C GLY A 416 17.38 -2.52 2.91
N GLU A 417 16.31 -2.99 2.24
CA GLU A 417 15.44 -2.16 1.40
C GLU A 417 14.09 -1.86 2.07
N GLY A 418 13.56 -0.67 1.85
CA GLY A 418 12.21 -0.26 2.25
C GLY A 418 11.85 -0.63 3.68
N THR A 419 10.76 -1.38 3.86
CA THR A 419 10.31 -1.84 5.19
C THR A 419 11.23 -2.89 5.85
N LEU A 420 12.20 -3.42 5.11
CA LEU A 420 13.18 -4.40 5.60
C LEU A 420 14.54 -3.78 5.95
N ASN A 421 14.62 -2.46 6.04
CA ASN A 421 15.88 -1.69 6.24
C ASN A 421 16.70 -2.14 7.45
N THR A 422 16.05 -2.67 8.50
CA THR A 422 16.70 -3.15 9.73
C THR A 422 16.65 -4.68 9.89
N LEU A 423 16.13 -5.40 8.90
CA LEU A 423 16.07 -6.87 8.95
C LEU A 423 17.43 -7.46 8.56
N LEU A 424 17.92 -8.42 9.37
CA LEU A 424 19.16 -9.18 9.10
C LEU A 424 20.36 -8.29 8.68
N PRO A 425 20.73 -7.29 9.49
CA PRO A 425 21.75 -6.31 9.11
C PRO A 425 23.15 -6.93 8.91
N LYS A 426 23.40 -8.09 9.55
CA LYS A 426 24.70 -8.77 9.54
C LYS A 426 24.97 -9.63 8.30
N LEU A 427 23.93 -9.91 7.50
CA LEU A 427 24.08 -10.69 6.27
C LEU A 427 24.94 -9.94 5.24
N THR A 428 25.75 -10.70 4.51
CA THR A 428 26.50 -10.18 3.37
C THR A 428 25.56 -9.74 2.24
N PRO A 429 25.98 -8.84 1.34
CA PRO A 429 25.15 -8.45 0.18
C PRO A 429 24.67 -9.66 -0.65
N ALA A 430 25.53 -10.68 -0.86
CA ALA A 430 25.16 -11.88 -1.59
C ALA A 430 24.07 -12.70 -0.88
N GLN A 431 24.13 -12.84 0.45
CA GLN A 431 23.07 -13.49 1.22
C GLN A 431 21.75 -12.70 1.18
N LYS A 432 21.82 -11.37 1.34
CA LYS A 432 20.64 -10.50 1.25
C LYS A 432 19.98 -10.61 -0.13
N ALA A 433 20.76 -10.64 -1.19
CA ALA A 433 20.26 -10.77 -2.56
C ALA A 433 19.48 -12.07 -2.82
N ARG A 434 19.65 -13.11 -2.01
CA ARG A 434 18.88 -14.35 -2.09
C ARG A 434 17.55 -14.31 -1.36
N ILE A 435 17.23 -13.24 -0.64
CA ILE A 435 15.98 -13.10 0.11
C ILE A 435 15.07 -12.13 -0.63
N ARG A 436 13.84 -12.56 -0.96
CA ARG A 436 12.78 -11.76 -1.60
C ARG A 436 11.50 -11.94 -0.80
N ILE A 437 11.16 -10.96 0.03
CA ILE A 437 10.06 -11.12 0.99
C ILE A 437 9.24 -9.85 1.17
N LYS A 438 7.99 -10.04 1.52
CA LYS A 438 7.11 -8.97 2.00
C LYS A 438 6.96 -9.06 3.51
N SER A 439 7.01 -7.91 4.18
CA SER A 439 6.65 -7.79 5.59
C SER A 439 5.18 -7.40 5.77
N GLY A 440 4.58 -7.81 6.89
CA GLY A 440 3.30 -7.31 7.39
C GLY A 440 3.43 -6.99 8.87
N SER A 441 3.00 -5.80 9.29
CA SER A 441 3.09 -5.37 10.69
C SER A 441 1.88 -4.52 11.08
N MET A 442 1.31 -4.83 12.22
CA MET A 442 0.31 -4.07 12.96
C MET A 442 0.60 -4.23 14.45
N ASP A 443 -0.16 -3.56 15.32
CA ASP A 443 -0.09 -3.81 16.75
C ASP A 443 -0.39 -5.28 17.05
N GLY A 444 0.55 -5.95 17.73
CA GLY A 444 0.51 -7.37 18.05
C GLY A 444 0.71 -8.34 16.86
N VAL A 445 1.02 -7.85 15.66
CA VAL A 445 1.17 -8.67 14.44
C VAL A 445 2.51 -8.41 13.77
N LEU A 446 3.23 -9.48 13.40
CA LEU A 446 4.39 -9.43 12.52
C LEU A 446 4.43 -10.64 11.60
N CYS A 447 4.53 -10.41 10.30
CA CYS A 447 4.53 -11.45 9.28
C CYS A 447 5.66 -11.22 8.26
N TYR A 448 6.24 -12.32 7.77
CA TYR A 448 7.16 -12.35 6.64
C TYR A 448 6.82 -13.51 5.72
N SER A 449 6.64 -13.27 4.43
CA SER A 449 6.41 -14.33 3.44
C SER A 449 7.12 -14.00 2.14
N GLY A 450 7.55 -15.03 1.42
CA GLY A 450 8.25 -14.89 0.15
C GLY A 450 9.18 -16.04 -0.17
N TYR A 451 10.32 -15.72 -0.74
CA TYR A 451 11.25 -16.67 -1.35
C TYR A 451 12.67 -16.55 -0.78
N ILE A 452 13.33 -17.70 -0.65
CA ILE A 452 14.78 -17.81 -0.61
C ILE A 452 15.23 -18.33 -1.96
N LEU A 453 16.15 -17.61 -2.61
CA LEU A 453 16.62 -17.93 -3.95
C LEU A 453 17.90 -18.80 -3.87
N ASP A 454 18.10 -19.63 -4.88
CA ASP A 454 19.37 -20.31 -5.14
C ASP A 454 20.41 -19.33 -5.73
N GLU A 455 21.59 -19.86 -6.06
CA GLU A 455 22.68 -19.07 -6.68
C GLU A 455 22.35 -18.62 -8.12
N GLN A 456 21.36 -19.24 -8.76
CA GLN A 456 20.88 -18.90 -10.09
C GLN A 456 19.72 -17.91 -10.06
N GLY A 457 19.29 -17.45 -8.84
CA GLY A 457 18.20 -16.50 -8.66
C GLY A 457 16.81 -17.12 -8.75
N LYS A 458 16.69 -18.46 -8.70
CA LYS A 458 15.39 -19.16 -8.71
C LYS A 458 14.93 -19.46 -7.29
N PRO A 459 13.61 -19.52 -7.04
CA PRO A 459 13.07 -19.92 -5.73
C PRO A 459 13.53 -21.33 -5.33
N ALA A 460 14.36 -21.40 -4.27
CA ALA A 460 14.79 -22.66 -3.66
C ALA A 460 13.87 -23.04 -2.48
N ARG A 461 13.37 -22.04 -1.75
CA ARG A 461 12.39 -22.23 -0.68
C ARG A 461 11.32 -21.15 -0.75
N ILE A 462 10.11 -21.52 -0.38
CA ILE A 462 8.94 -20.67 -0.30
C ILE A 462 8.43 -20.74 1.13
N PHE A 463 8.16 -19.61 1.76
CA PHE A 463 7.79 -19.63 3.17
C PHE A 463 6.80 -18.54 3.57
N SER A 464 6.12 -18.78 4.68
CA SER A 464 5.33 -17.80 5.41
C SER A 464 5.54 -18.01 6.91
N LEU A 465 5.92 -16.92 7.59
CA LEU A 465 6.06 -16.80 9.05
C LEU A 465 5.07 -15.75 9.53
N MET A 466 4.13 -16.13 10.39
CA MET A 466 3.08 -15.23 10.88
C MET A 466 3.01 -15.29 12.40
N VAL A 467 2.97 -14.12 13.05
CA VAL A 467 2.79 -13.97 14.51
C VAL A 467 1.64 -13.02 14.75
N ASN A 468 0.66 -13.46 15.57
CA ASN A 468 -0.48 -12.65 15.99
C ASN A 468 -0.63 -12.67 17.52
N GLY A 469 -1.10 -11.57 18.09
CA GLY A 469 -1.34 -11.44 19.54
C GLY A 469 -0.05 -11.33 20.36
N ALA A 470 1.08 -10.92 19.74
CA ALA A 470 2.32 -10.70 20.47
C ALA A 470 2.25 -9.41 21.31
N THR A 471 2.79 -9.45 22.52
CA THR A 471 2.93 -8.29 23.42
C THR A 471 4.37 -7.76 23.47
N ALA A 472 5.32 -8.50 22.89
CA ALA A 472 6.71 -8.11 22.82
C ALA A 472 6.91 -6.96 21.81
N LYS A 473 7.96 -6.16 22.03
CA LYS A 473 8.35 -5.10 21.09
C LYS A 473 8.67 -5.68 19.72
N THR A 474 8.23 -5.01 18.66
CA THR A 474 8.44 -5.42 17.26
C THR A 474 9.91 -5.71 16.93
N ALA A 475 10.86 -5.03 17.55
CA ALA A 475 12.30 -5.29 17.35
C ALA A 475 12.70 -6.70 17.80
N ALA A 476 12.19 -7.19 18.94
CA ALA A 476 12.48 -8.53 19.45
C ALA A 476 11.82 -9.62 18.58
N LEU A 477 10.57 -9.37 18.13
CA LEU A 477 9.90 -10.25 17.17
C LEU A 477 10.67 -10.34 15.86
N ARG A 478 11.15 -9.20 15.35
CA ARG A 478 11.95 -9.12 14.12
C ARG A 478 13.25 -9.91 14.22
N GLU A 479 13.94 -9.85 15.35
CA GLU A 479 15.16 -10.61 15.59
C GLU A 479 14.87 -12.13 15.59
N THR A 480 13.82 -12.56 16.29
CA THR A 480 13.44 -13.98 16.37
C THR A 480 13.03 -14.53 15.00
N LEU A 481 12.16 -13.84 14.27
CA LEU A 481 11.76 -14.28 12.93
C LEU A 481 12.89 -14.16 11.91
N GLY A 482 13.74 -13.13 12.05
CA GLY A 482 14.95 -12.98 11.25
C GLY A 482 15.88 -14.20 11.37
N GLY A 483 16.11 -14.72 12.57
CA GLY A 483 16.90 -15.94 12.79
C GLY A 483 16.32 -17.17 12.07
N LEU A 484 14.98 -17.28 11.97
CA LEU A 484 14.35 -18.34 11.17
C LEU A 484 14.56 -18.14 9.66
N ILE A 485 14.50 -16.90 9.17
CA ILE A 485 14.77 -16.58 7.76
C ILE A 485 16.23 -16.89 7.43
N GLU A 486 17.17 -16.48 8.28
CA GLU A 486 18.61 -16.79 8.11
C GLU A 486 18.85 -18.31 8.07
N ALA A 487 18.14 -19.07 8.89
CA ALA A 487 18.25 -20.54 8.91
C ALA A 487 17.76 -21.23 7.62
N MET A 488 17.08 -20.48 6.73
CA MET A 488 16.62 -20.96 5.42
C MET A 488 17.64 -20.67 4.29
N LEU A 489 18.69 -19.90 4.52
CA LEU A 489 19.75 -19.65 3.54
C LEU A 489 20.64 -20.90 3.35
#